data_21b162761a34f632d455f55df54b2e3d
#
_entry.id   21b162761a34f632d455f55df54b2e3d
#
_cell.length_a   1.000
_cell.length_b   1.000
_cell.length_c   1.000
_cell.angle_alpha   90.00
_cell.angle_beta   90.00
_cell.angle_gamma   90.00
#
_symmetry.space_group_name_H-M   'P 1'
#
loop_
_entity.id
_entity.type
_entity.pdbx_description
1 polymer ?
#
loop_
_entity_poly.entity_id
_entity_poly.type
_entity_poly.pdbx_seq_one_letter_code
_entity_poly.pdbx_strand_id
1 'polypeptide(L)'
;MTDHRKIPVPPQSDEPEGESLFERAAGRFDFNSFIAKPAAFPEAPARRVPVRPPEAKYAPAPVPVVPAAPVAAQPAAAQPAAAQPIAAPIVPSATEAAPVVEPEPAQFHGPAHAVDREHLREQGLIVPEGTVTELLEEFRIVKRQLLVQAADLRRQKAGPMAQRILVSSPHPGEGKTYCALNLALSIAAEKESEVLLVDADFAKPSILSALGLPGGPGLMDALMDESVDVADCVLGTDIPGLWVLPAGDTTSHDSEYLSSSRTRQVLDRLTQGTANRMVIFDSPPALSASPAAELAKYVGQTMVIVRADKTGRGALDDAISLLGACPNVQLLLNAAQFSPSGRRFGSYYGYRG
;
A
#
# COMPACT_ATOMS: atom_id res chain seq x y z
N MET A 1 -2.07 71.26 6.16
CA MET A 1 -1.51 71.19 7.52
C MET A 1 -2.03 69.88 8.13
N THR A 2 -1.29 68.81 7.95
CA THR A 2 -1.64 67.46 8.47
C THR A 2 -0.63 67.09 9.53
N ASP A 3 -1.16 66.98 10.74
CA ASP A 3 -0.41 66.74 11.99
C ASP A 3 -0.04 65.28 12.08
N HIS A 4 1.24 64.94 11.92
CA HIS A 4 1.78 63.60 12.07
C HIS A 4 2.10 63.36 13.57
N ARG A 5 1.22 62.69 14.29
CA ARG A 5 1.49 62.18 15.63
C ARG A 5 2.55 61.09 15.60
N LYS A 6 3.73 61.37 16.14
CA LYS A 6 4.80 60.40 16.35
C LYS A 6 4.31 59.34 17.34
N ILE A 7 4.42 58.07 16.97
CA ILE A 7 4.19 56.95 17.87
C ILE A 7 5.39 56.86 18.83
N PRO A 8 5.20 56.79 20.16
CA PRO A 8 6.29 56.67 21.13
C PRO A 8 6.95 55.30 20.96
N VAL A 9 8.28 55.29 20.84
CA VAL A 9 9.12 54.08 20.91
C VAL A 9 9.31 53.72 22.36
N PRO A 10 9.06 52.48 22.79
CA PRO A 10 9.30 52.08 24.18
C PRO A 10 10.82 52.09 24.47
N PRO A 11 11.23 52.36 25.72
CA PRO A 11 12.64 52.40 26.09
C PRO A 11 13.31 51.06 25.91
N GLN A 12 14.52 51.04 25.33
CA GLN A 12 15.39 49.88 25.27
C GLN A 12 15.74 49.45 26.69
N SER A 13 15.35 48.24 27.07
CA SER A 13 15.82 47.60 28.29
C SER A 13 17.21 47.04 28.00
N ASP A 14 18.18 47.39 28.86
CA ASP A 14 19.53 46.84 28.87
C ASP A 14 19.45 45.32 28.99
N GLU A 15 19.69 44.61 27.87
CA GLU A 15 19.88 43.17 27.88
C GLU A 15 21.40 42.89 28.05
N PRO A 16 21.80 41.98 28.95
CA PRO A 16 23.19 41.55 29.02
C PRO A 16 23.54 40.72 27.78
N GLU A 17 24.58 41.16 27.07
CA GLU A 17 25.17 40.41 25.96
C GLU A 17 25.68 39.05 26.45
N GLY A 18 25.21 37.94 25.84
CA GLY A 18 25.99 36.73 25.91
C GLY A 18 25.31 35.38 25.94
N GLU A 19 24.02 35.27 26.11
CA GLU A 19 23.37 33.94 26.11
C GLU A 19 22.44 33.73 24.92
N SER A 20 22.73 32.69 24.14
CA SER A 20 21.85 32.30 23.00
C SER A 20 20.48 31.86 23.51
N LEU A 21 19.44 32.02 22.68
CA LEU A 21 18.11 31.51 22.98
C LEU A 21 18.11 30.00 23.32
N PHE A 22 19.09 29.28 22.84
CA PHE A 22 19.28 27.85 23.14
C PHE A 22 19.79 27.62 24.57
N GLU A 23 20.70 28.44 25.06
CA GLU A 23 21.22 28.35 26.45
C GLU A 23 20.16 28.74 27.46
N ARG A 24 19.35 29.76 27.16
CA ARG A 24 18.18 30.13 27.98
C ARG A 24 17.10 29.06 28.03
N ALA A 25 16.90 28.30 26.95
CA ALA A 25 15.96 27.18 26.92
C ALA A 25 16.53 25.95 27.68
N ALA A 26 17.82 25.67 27.54
CA ALA A 26 18.49 24.55 28.23
C ALA A 26 18.52 24.72 29.77
N GLY A 27 18.63 25.96 30.26
CA GLY A 27 18.61 26.23 31.69
C GLY A 27 17.23 26.14 32.36
N ARG A 28 16.14 26.14 31.59
CA ARG A 28 14.75 26.02 32.09
C ARG A 28 14.12 24.65 31.91
N PHE A 29 14.70 23.77 31.10
CA PHE A 29 14.21 22.42 30.86
C PHE A 29 15.24 21.41 31.31
N ASP A 30 15.01 20.79 32.46
CA ASP A 30 15.79 19.64 32.90
C ASP A 30 15.31 18.41 32.10
N PHE A 31 15.99 18.13 30.96
CA PHE A 31 15.71 16.97 30.13
C PHE A 31 15.85 15.63 30.87
N ASN A 32 16.63 15.57 31.96
CA ASN A 32 16.78 14.36 32.75
C ASN A 32 15.55 14.02 33.59
N SER A 33 14.68 14.99 33.88
CA SER A 33 13.44 14.73 34.62
C SER A 33 12.36 14.05 33.76
N PHE A 34 12.49 14.07 32.43
CA PHE A 34 11.58 13.41 31.47
C PHE A 34 12.05 12.04 31.00
N ILE A 35 13.27 11.61 31.33
CA ILE A 35 13.69 10.24 31.14
C ILE A 35 13.02 9.42 32.24
N ALA A 36 11.87 8.81 31.90
CA ALA A 36 11.25 7.84 32.79
C ALA A 36 12.30 6.79 33.14
N LYS A 37 12.63 6.67 34.44
CA LYS A 37 13.45 5.53 34.91
C LYS A 37 12.76 4.28 34.40
N PRO A 38 13.48 3.35 33.74
CA PRO A 38 12.87 2.10 33.32
C PRO A 38 12.22 1.48 34.54
N ALA A 39 10.89 1.33 34.52
CA ALA A 39 10.17 0.61 35.53
C ALA A 39 10.75 -0.82 35.51
N ALA A 40 11.17 -1.30 36.67
CA ALA A 40 11.58 -2.69 36.82
C ALA A 40 10.47 -3.56 36.24
N PHE A 41 10.79 -4.43 35.29
CA PHE A 41 9.83 -5.38 34.76
C PHE A 41 9.27 -6.13 35.95
N PRO A 42 7.93 -6.29 36.07
CA PRO A 42 7.36 -7.16 37.08
C PRO A 42 7.98 -8.56 36.84
N GLU A 43 8.49 -9.19 37.91
CA GLU A 43 8.99 -10.56 37.83
C GLU A 43 7.91 -11.41 37.16
N ALA A 44 8.33 -12.14 36.14
CA ALA A 44 7.46 -13.03 35.40
C ALA A 44 6.80 -14.00 36.43
N PRO A 45 5.47 -14.16 36.39
CA PRO A 45 4.81 -15.08 37.31
C PRO A 45 5.42 -16.47 37.19
N ALA A 46 5.79 -17.05 38.30
CA ALA A 46 6.42 -18.38 38.34
C ALA A 46 5.64 -19.35 37.45
N ARG A 47 6.36 -19.94 36.51
CA ARG A 47 5.85 -20.91 35.55
C ARG A 47 5.08 -21.99 36.31
N ARG A 48 3.74 -21.94 36.28
CA ARG A 48 2.92 -23.02 36.81
C ARG A 48 3.26 -24.27 36.02
N VAL A 49 3.85 -25.24 36.68
CA VAL A 49 4.04 -26.58 36.15
C VAL A 49 2.64 -27.09 35.82
N PRO A 50 2.38 -27.53 34.57
CA PRO A 50 1.06 -28.09 34.25
C PRO A 50 0.85 -29.34 35.08
N VAL A 51 -0.17 -29.31 35.93
CA VAL A 51 -0.66 -30.51 36.65
C VAL A 51 -1.24 -31.42 35.59
N ARG A 52 -0.60 -32.59 35.41
CA ARG A 52 -1.05 -33.66 34.51
C ARG A 52 -2.46 -34.10 34.93
N PRO A 53 -3.46 -34.09 34.03
CA PRO A 53 -4.77 -34.67 34.35
C PRO A 53 -4.63 -36.15 34.67
N PRO A 54 -5.47 -36.73 35.54
CA PRO A 54 -5.42 -38.16 35.85
C PRO A 54 -5.70 -38.96 34.57
N GLU A 55 -4.88 -39.98 34.35
CA GLU A 55 -4.98 -40.93 33.23
C GLU A 55 -6.35 -41.62 33.23
N ALA A 56 -7.17 -41.29 32.25
CA ALA A 56 -8.34 -42.09 31.95
C ALA A 56 -7.87 -43.43 31.35
N LYS A 57 -8.18 -44.51 32.01
CA LYS A 57 -7.94 -45.87 31.54
C LYS A 57 -8.83 -46.14 30.32
N TYR A 58 -8.31 -45.87 29.15
CA TYR A 58 -8.88 -46.38 27.90
C TYR A 58 -8.02 -47.57 27.45
N ALA A 59 -8.62 -48.75 27.45
CA ALA A 59 -8.04 -49.95 26.87
C ALA A 59 -7.94 -49.73 25.33
N PRO A 60 -6.81 -50.08 24.70
CA PRO A 60 -6.69 -49.96 23.24
C PRO A 60 -7.55 -51.03 22.56
N ALA A 61 -8.35 -50.62 21.58
CA ALA A 61 -9.04 -51.53 20.68
C ALA A 61 -8.03 -52.31 19.81
N PRO A 62 -8.29 -53.55 19.46
CA PRO A 62 -7.35 -54.36 18.69
C PRO A 62 -7.26 -53.85 17.24
N VAL A 63 -6.02 -53.60 16.78
CA VAL A 63 -5.67 -53.24 15.40
C VAL A 63 -5.80 -54.52 14.53
N PRO A 64 -6.46 -54.50 13.38
CA PRO A 64 -6.48 -55.66 12.49
C PRO A 64 -5.09 -55.92 11.90
N VAL A 65 -4.61 -57.13 12.09
CA VAL A 65 -3.37 -57.64 11.55
C VAL A 65 -3.55 -57.92 10.07
N VAL A 66 -2.86 -57.20 9.21
CA VAL A 66 -2.74 -57.50 7.78
C VAL A 66 -1.67 -58.57 7.62
N PRO A 67 -1.94 -59.72 6.95
CA PRO A 67 -0.93 -60.74 6.77
C PRO A 67 0.16 -60.32 5.79
N ALA A 68 1.42 -60.56 6.20
CA ALA A 68 2.61 -60.31 5.40
C ALA A 68 2.63 -61.24 4.16
N ALA A 69 2.89 -60.65 2.99
CA ALA A 69 3.16 -61.40 1.76
C ALA A 69 4.57 -62.05 1.80
N PRO A 70 4.75 -63.20 1.18
CA PRO A 70 5.98 -64.00 1.30
C PRO A 70 7.16 -63.34 0.55
N VAL A 71 8.30 -63.36 1.21
CA VAL A 71 9.63 -62.98 0.65
C VAL A 71 10.01 -63.97 -0.44
N ALA A 72 10.17 -63.47 -1.67
CA ALA A 72 10.74 -64.23 -2.80
C ALA A 72 12.25 -64.26 -2.69
N ALA A 73 12.79 -65.47 -2.85
CA ALA A 73 14.21 -65.82 -2.77
C ALA A 73 15.06 -65.12 -3.84
N GLN A 74 16.27 -64.75 -3.46
CA GLN A 74 17.33 -64.27 -4.36
C GLN A 74 17.84 -65.42 -5.20
N PRO A 75 18.07 -65.22 -6.51
CA PRO A 75 18.90 -66.14 -7.29
C PRO A 75 20.38 -65.71 -7.31
N ALA A 76 21.22 -66.67 -7.38
CA ALA A 76 22.65 -66.71 -7.27
C ALA A 76 23.42 -65.93 -8.34
N ALA A 77 24.67 -65.62 -7.99
CA ALA A 77 25.72 -64.99 -8.77
C ALA A 77 25.94 -65.59 -10.15
N ALA A 78 26.01 -64.76 -11.19
CA ALA A 78 26.55 -65.10 -12.48
C ALA A 78 27.82 -64.26 -12.77
N GLN A 79 28.79 -64.95 -13.36
CA GLN A 79 30.18 -64.54 -13.66
C GLN A 79 30.29 -63.38 -14.66
N PRO A 80 31.46 -62.70 -14.72
CA PRO A 80 31.65 -61.52 -15.54
C PRO A 80 31.84 -61.85 -17.02
N ALA A 81 31.07 -61.22 -17.89
CA ALA A 81 31.27 -61.22 -19.33
C ALA A 81 32.03 -59.97 -19.77
N ALA A 82 32.85 -60.13 -20.79
CA ALA A 82 33.88 -59.28 -21.33
C ALA A 82 33.43 -57.83 -21.64
N ALA A 83 34.36 -56.90 -21.40
CA ALA A 83 34.28 -55.50 -21.71
C ALA A 83 34.03 -55.23 -23.23
N GLN A 84 32.99 -54.47 -23.50
CA GLN A 84 32.79 -53.79 -24.79
C GLN A 84 33.21 -52.33 -24.65
N PRO A 85 33.68 -51.66 -25.74
CA PRO A 85 34.26 -50.32 -25.67
C PRO A 85 33.21 -49.28 -25.35
N ILE A 86 33.59 -48.41 -24.42
CA ILE A 86 32.79 -47.26 -23.95
C ILE A 86 32.60 -46.28 -25.10
N ALA A 87 31.35 -46.14 -25.57
CA ALA A 87 30.94 -45.03 -26.42
C ALA A 87 31.06 -43.72 -25.64
N ALA A 88 31.64 -42.69 -26.25
CA ALA A 88 31.78 -41.35 -25.68
C ALA A 88 30.43 -40.81 -25.24
N PRO A 89 30.38 -40.03 -24.13
CA PRO A 89 29.13 -39.43 -23.67
C PRO A 89 28.61 -38.47 -24.74
N ILE A 90 27.39 -38.71 -25.21
CA ILE A 90 26.61 -37.74 -25.98
C ILE A 90 26.31 -36.59 -25.05
N VAL A 91 26.99 -35.48 -25.25
CA VAL A 91 26.64 -34.20 -24.63
C VAL A 91 25.25 -33.87 -25.13
N PRO A 92 24.23 -33.72 -24.25
CA PRO A 92 22.93 -33.25 -24.70
C PRO A 92 23.15 -31.86 -25.30
N SER A 93 22.85 -31.75 -26.60
CA SER A 93 22.78 -30.47 -27.28
C SER A 93 21.93 -29.54 -26.45
N ALA A 94 22.47 -28.38 -26.11
CA ALA A 94 21.72 -27.34 -25.41
C ALA A 94 20.42 -27.10 -26.20
N THR A 95 19.31 -27.53 -25.62
CA THR A 95 17.99 -27.15 -26.11
C THR A 95 17.98 -25.64 -26.07
N GLU A 96 18.04 -25.03 -27.22
CA GLU A 96 17.87 -23.60 -27.43
C GLU A 96 16.57 -23.21 -26.67
N ALA A 97 16.73 -22.47 -25.58
CA ALA A 97 15.58 -22.02 -24.78
C ALA A 97 14.66 -21.28 -25.74
N ALA A 98 13.43 -21.77 -25.88
CA ALA A 98 12.42 -21.07 -26.66
C ALA A 98 12.41 -19.58 -26.21
N PRO A 99 12.30 -18.65 -27.17
CA PRO A 99 12.27 -17.22 -26.81
C PRO A 99 11.18 -17.01 -25.77
N VAL A 100 11.57 -16.46 -24.61
CA VAL A 100 10.61 -16.01 -23.59
C VAL A 100 9.83 -14.90 -24.29
N VAL A 101 8.64 -15.22 -24.77
CA VAL A 101 7.70 -14.24 -25.29
C VAL A 101 7.36 -13.35 -24.09
N GLU A 102 7.94 -12.15 -24.05
CA GLU A 102 7.52 -11.15 -23.05
C GLU A 102 6.03 -10.91 -23.25
N PRO A 103 5.24 -11.02 -22.18
CA PRO A 103 3.81 -10.82 -22.29
C PRO A 103 3.50 -9.41 -22.80
N GLU A 104 2.62 -9.32 -23.79
CA GLU A 104 2.24 -8.03 -24.37
C GLU A 104 1.74 -7.07 -23.28
N PRO A 105 2.15 -5.78 -23.33
CA PRO A 105 1.69 -4.78 -22.38
C PRO A 105 0.18 -4.72 -22.33
N ALA A 106 -0.39 -4.61 -21.14
CA ALA A 106 -1.80 -4.30 -20.97
C ALA A 106 -2.04 -2.88 -21.49
N GLN A 107 -2.63 -2.76 -22.66
CA GLN A 107 -3.06 -1.50 -23.22
C GLN A 107 -4.48 -1.21 -22.76
N PHE A 108 -4.71 0.00 -22.26
CA PHE A 108 -6.04 0.45 -21.90
C PHE A 108 -6.63 1.19 -23.10
N HIS A 109 -7.77 0.71 -23.58
CA HIS A 109 -8.43 1.23 -24.79
C HIS A 109 -9.73 1.99 -24.48
N GLY A 110 -10.05 2.18 -23.22
CA GLY A 110 -11.26 2.88 -22.81
C GLY A 110 -11.32 4.30 -23.41
N PRO A 111 -12.52 4.78 -23.79
CA PRO A 111 -12.68 6.14 -24.29
C PRO A 111 -12.23 7.16 -23.24
N ALA A 112 -11.62 8.26 -23.68
CA ALA A 112 -11.26 9.34 -22.79
C ALA A 112 -12.50 10.12 -22.39
N HIS A 113 -12.76 10.19 -21.09
CA HIS A 113 -13.86 10.96 -20.51
C HIS A 113 -13.32 12.26 -19.91
N ALA A 114 -14.10 13.34 -20.04
CA ALA A 114 -13.76 14.61 -19.41
C ALA A 114 -13.94 14.51 -17.90
N VAL A 115 -12.90 14.86 -17.17
CA VAL A 115 -12.97 15.00 -15.69
C VAL A 115 -13.48 16.40 -15.37
N ASP A 116 -14.41 16.52 -14.44
CA ASP A 116 -14.98 17.79 -14.03
C ASP A 116 -14.00 18.59 -13.14
N ARG A 117 -13.30 19.58 -13.76
CA ARG A 117 -12.32 20.43 -13.04
C ARG A 117 -12.96 21.37 -12.03
N GLU A 118 -14.21 21.77 -12.25
CA GLU A 118 -14.92 22.62 -11.30
C GLU A 118 -15.26 21.83 -10.05
N HIS A 119 -15.78 20.63 -10.24
CA HIS A 119 -16.06 19.71 -9.16
C HIS A 119 -14.80 19.32 -8.37
N LEU A 120 -13.65 19.12 -9.02
CA LEU A 120 -12.37 18.91 -8.33
C LEU A 120 -12.02 20.08 -7.40
N ARG A 121 -12.22 21.34 -7.87
CA ARG A 121 -11.95 22.52 -7.04
C ARG A 121 -12.90 22.65 -5.86
N GLU A 122 -14.18 22.38 -6.07
CA GLU A 122 -15.21 22.38 -5.02
C GLU A 122 -14.90 21.39 -3.91
N GLN A 123 -14.37 20.21 -4.27
CA GLN A 123 -13.94 19.19 -3.33
C GLN A 123 -12.56 19.44 -2.71
N GLY A 124 -11.86 20.51 -3.11
CA GLY A 124 -10.51 20.80 -2.67
C GLY A 124 -9.47 19.81 -3.19
N LEU A 125 -9.71 19.21 -4.35
CA LEU A 125 -8.77 18.30 -5.01
C LEU A 125 -7.77 19.05 -5.88
N ILE A 126 -6.63 18.41 -6.15
CA ILE A 126 -5.62 18.94 -7.07
C ILE A 126 -6.20 18.98 -8.49
N VAL A 127 -6.01 20.12 -9.16
CA VAL A 127 -6.27 20.25 -10.59
C VAL A 127 -4.92 20.23 -11.30
N PRO A 128 -4.59 19.22 -12.12
CA PRO A 128 -3.25 19.02 -12.68
C PRO A 128 -2.73 20.21 -13.49
N GLU A 129 -3.63 20.90 -14.21
CA GLU A 129 -3.31 22.07 -15.04
C GLU A 129 -3.45 23.40 -14.28
N GLY A 130 -3.80 23.32 -12.98
CA GLY A 130 -4.05 24.47 -12.13
C GLY A 130 -2.78 25.15 -11.62
N THR A 131 -2.98 26.18 -10.80
CA THR A 131 -1.88 26.83 -10.09
C THR A 131 -1.31 25.88 -9.03
N VAL A 132 -0.01 26.06 -8.75
CA VAL A 132 0.65 25.30 -7.67
C VAL A 132 0.05 25.71 -6.33
N THR A 133 -0.59 24.77 -5.64
CA THR A 133 -1.19 24.96 -4.32
C THR A 133 -0.31 24.31 -3.23
N GLU A 134 -0.52 24.69 -1.97
CA GLU A 134 0.12 24.04 -0.82
C GLU A 134 -0.14 22.52 -0.83
N LEU A 135 -1.38 22.11 -1.07
CA LEU A 135 -1.80 20.72 -1.20
C LEU A 135 -1.00 19.98 -2.30
N LEU A 136 -0.82 20.60 -3.47
CA LEU A 136 -0.05 20.00 -4.55
C LEU A 136 1.41 19.76 -4.12
N GLU A 137 2.03 20.69 -3.39
CA GLU A 137 3.40 20.53 -2.87
C GLU A 137 3.49 19.42 -1.83
N GLU A 138 2.51 19.31 -0.92
CA GLU A 138 2.44 18.22 0.05
C GLU A 138 2.36 16.86 -0.67
N PHE A 139 1.48 16.72 -1.65
CA PHE A 139 1.37 15.47 -2.42
C PHE A 139 2.57 15.20 -3.34
N ARG A 140 3.30 16.21 -3.78
CA ARG A 140 4.60 16.01 -4.46
C ARG A 140 5.62 15.31 -3.56
N ILE A 141 5.65 15.65 -2.27
CA ILE A 141 6.54 15.00 -1.30
C ILE A 141 6.11 13.56 -1.07
N VAL A 142 4.81 13.34 -0.81
CA VAL A 142 4.25 11.98 -0.60
C VAL A 142 4.51 11.10 -1.82
N LYS A 143 4.16 11.60 -3.02
CA LYS A 143 4.42 10.92 -4.29
C LYS A 143 5.90 10.52 -4.43
N ARG A 144 6.83 11.46 -4.19
CA ARG A 144 8.26 11.20 -4.33
C ARG A 144 8.73 10.06 -3.43
N GLN A 145 8.26 10.02 -2.18
CA GLN A 145 8.58 8.94 -1.25
C GLN A 145 8.08 7.59 -1.76
N LEU A 146 6.84 7.52 -2.23
CA LEU A 146 6.24 6.29 -2.75
C LEU A 146 6.94 5.81 -4.03
N LEU A 147 7.30 6.71 -4.95
CA LEU A 147 8.02 6.36 -6.18
C LEU A 147 9.46 5.88 -5.90
N VAL A 148 10.16 6.48 -4.93
CA VAL A 148 11.48 5.99 -4.50
C VAL A 148 11.35 4.59 -3.91
N GLN A 149 10.38 4.35 -3.04
CA GLN A 149 10.13 3.02 -2.48
C GLN A 149 9.76 2.00 -3.57
N ALA A 150 8.95 2.38 -4.57
CA ALA A 150 8.62 1.52 -5.71
C ALA A 150 9.88 1.14 -6.50
N ALA A 151 10.81 2.10 -6.72
CA ALA A 151 12.08 1.82 -7.36
C ALA A 151 12.97 0.86 -6.55
N ASP A 152 12.97 0.99 -5.23
CA ASP A 152 13.68 0.08 -4.33
C ASP A 152 13.09 -1.33 -4.37
N LEU A 153 11.78 -1.47 -4.35
CA LEU A 153 11.09 -2.75 -4.49
C LEU A 153 11.38 -3.43 -5.84
N ARG A 154 11.45 -2.65 -6.93
CA ARG A 154 11.88 -3.18 -8.25
C ARG A 154 13.30 -3.72 -8.21
N ARG A 155 14.24 -2.99 -7.57
CA ARG A 155 15.62 -3.45 -7.37
C ARG A 155 15.70 -4.75 -6.56
N GLN A 156 14.80 -4.91 -5.59
CA GLN A 156 14.65 -6.12 -4.80
C GLN A 156 13.88 -7.24 -5.51
N LYS A 157 13.49 -7.03 -6.77
CA LYS A 157 12.75 -7.99 -7.60
C LYS A 157 11.38 -8.39 -7.03
N ALA A 158 10.68 -7.44 -6.39
CA ALA A 158 9.33 -7.65 -5.87
C ALA A 158 8.26 -7.88 -6.97
N GLY A 159 8.65 -7.82 -8.25
CA GLY A 159 7.76 -8.05 -9.39
C GLY A 159 6.65 -6.98 -9.47
N PRO A 160 5.44 -7.37 -9.93
CA PRO A 160 4.33 -6.45 -10.12
C PRO A 160 3.90 -5.69 -8.86
N MET A 161 4.14 -6.26 -7.68
CA MET A 161 3.82 -5.62 -6.40
C MET A 161 4.53 -4.28 -6.21
N ALA A 162 5.74 -4.10 -6.79
CA ALA A 162 6.49 -2.85 -6.69
C ALA A 162 5.74 -1.63 -7.26
N GLN A 163 4.74 -1.84 -8.11
CA GLN A 163 3.97 -0.80 -8.76
C GLN A 163 2.61 -0.54 -8.09
N ARG A 164 2.27 -1.30 -7.03
CA ARG A 164 0.95 -1.26 -6.40
C ARG A 164 1.00 -0.66 -5.02
N ILE A 165 0.10 0.29 -4.78
CA ILE A 165 -0.07 1.02 -3.53
C ILE A 165 -1.50 0.83 -3.06
N LEU A 166 -1.68 0.39 -1.83
CA LEU A 166 -2.98 0.35 -1.15
C LEU A 166 -3.15 1.61 -0.31
N VAL A 167 -4.28 2.28 -0.44
CA VAL A 167 -4.68 3.39 0.42
C VAL A 167 -5.83 2.93 1.29
N SER A 168 -5.64 2.94 2.60
CA SER A 168 -6.65 2.56 3.58
C SER A 168 -6.61 3.48 4.79
N SER A 169 -7.51 3.28 5.74
CA SER A 169 -7.54 4.01 7.02
C SER A 169 -8.11 3.11 8.10
N PRO A 170 -7.86 3.35 9.40
CA PRO A 170 -8.52 2.63 10.48
C PRO A 170 -10.05 2.73 10.40
N HIS A 171 -10.60 3.93 10.26
CA HIS A 171 -12.04 4.20 10.33
C HIS A 171 -12.58 4.92 9.09
N PRO A 172 -13.91 4.89 8.87
CA PRO A 172 -14.57 5.69 7.85
C PRO A 172 -14.38 7.19 8.09
N GLY A 173 -14.30 7.97 7.00
CA GLY A 173 -14.24 9.43 7.07
C GLY A 173 -12.88 10.02 7.48
N GLU A 174 -11.80 9.24 7.46
CA GLU A 174 -10.43 9.71 7.72
C GLU A 174 -9.75 10.33 6.49
N GLY A 175 -10.38 10.22 5.31
CA GLY A 175 -9.94 10.86 4.07
C GLY A 175 -9.13 9.98 3.14
N LYS A 176 -9.27 8.64 3.22
CA LYS A 176 -8.58 7.69 2.34
C LYS A 176 -8.79 8.00 0.85
N THR A 177 -10.05 8.10 0.39
CA THR A 177 -10.40 8.40 -1.00
C THR A 177 -9.87 9.77 -1.44
N TYR A 178 -9.98 10.79 -0.58
CA TYR A 178 -9.42 12.12 -0.83
C TYR A 178 -7.90 12.04 -1.06
N CYS A 179 -7.19 11.30 -0.24
CA CYS A 179 -5.74 11.11 -0.38
C CYS A 179 -5.38 10.27 -1.61
N ALA A 180 -6.16 9.23 -1.93
CA ALA A 180 -5.95 8.40 -3.12
C ALA A 180 -6.12 9.21 -4.41
N LEU A 181 -7.18 10.02 -4.50
CA LEU A 181 -7.44 10.92 -5.61
C LEU A 181 -6.31 11.95 -5.79
N ASN A 182 -5.92 12.66 -4.74
CA ASN A 182 -4.86 13.65 -4.81
C ASN A 182 -3.49 13.05 -5.16
N LEU A 183 -3.20 11.85 -4.64
CA LEU A 183 -1.99 11.12 -5.02
C LEU A 183 -2.00 10.76 -6.51
N ALA A 184 -3.11 10.22 -7.03
CA ALA A 184 -3.26 9.88 -8.43
C ALA A 184 -3.12 11.11 -9.34
N LEU A 185 -3.82 12.20 -9.02
CA LEU A 185 -3.72 13.47 -9.74
C LEU A 185 -2.30 14.05 -9.72
N SER A 186 -1.60 13.94 -8.58
CA SER A 186 -0.21 14.37 -8.46
C SER A 186 0.77 13.52 -9.30
N ILE A 187 0.52 12.20 -9.41
CA ILE A 187 1.35 11.30 -10.25
C ILE A 187 1.08 11.59 -11.73
N ALA A 188 -0.19 11.72 -12.12
CA ALA A 188 -0.58 12.03 -13.51
C ALA A 188 0.00 13.35 -14.03
N ALA A 189 0.30 14.30 -13.14
CA ALA A 189 0.96 15.55 -13.51
C ALA A 189 2.42 15.37 -13.97
N GLU A 190 3.02 14.18 -13.86
CA GLU A 190 4.36 13.88 -14.38
C GLU A 190 4.28 13.34 -15.81
N LYS A 191 5.11 13.91 -16.70
CA LYS A 191 5.04 13.65 -18.15
C LYS A 191 5.29 12.20 -18.59
N GLU A 192 6.01 11.42 -17.78
CA GLU A 192 6.44 10.05 -18.14
C GLU A 192 5.82 8.99 -17.23
N SER A 193 4.87 9.39 -16.38
CA SER A 193 4.23 8.50 -15.41
C SER A 193 2.80 8.20 -15.84
N GLU A 194 2.40 6.96 -15.65
CA GLU A 194 1.01 6.54 -15.73
C GLU A 194 0.52 6.12 -14.35
N VAL A 195 -0.72 6.46 -14.04
CA VAL A 195 -1.39 6.02 -12.83
C VAL A 195 -2.75 5.43 -13.18
N LEU A 196 -3.02 4.26 -12.62
CA LEU A 196 -4.33 3.63 -12.60
C LEU A 196 -4.89 3.76 -11.19
N LEU A 197 -5.97 4.52 -11.04
CA LEU A 197 -6.70 4.63 -9.79
C LEU A 197 -7.84 3.61 -9.79
N VAL A 198 -7.83 2.71 -8.83
CA VAL A 198 -8.78 1.60 -8.69
C VAL A 198 -9.69 1.86 -7.51
N ASP A 199 -11.00 1.90 -7.76
CA ASP A 199 -11.99 1.91 -6.69
C ASP A 199 -12.16 0.48 -6.16
N ALA A 200 -11.64 0.22 -4.99
CA ALA A 200 -11.74 -1.07 -4.30
C ALA A 200 -12.54 -0.97 -2.99
N ASP A 201 -13.25 0.14 -2.76
CA ASP A 201 -14.26 0.27 -1.71
C ASP A 201 -15.62 -0.20 -2.27
N PHE A 202 -15.76 -1.50 -2.45
CA PHE A 202 -16.95 -2.11 -3.07
C PHE A 202 -18.23 -1.81 -2.32
N ALA A 203 -18.16 -1.56 -1.02
CA ALA A 203 -19.33 -1.23 -0.21
C ALA A 203 -19.80 0.23 -0.44
N LYS A 204 -18.86 1.14 -0.75
CA LYS A 204 -19.16 2.55 -0.95
C LYS A 204 -18.24 3.16 -2.01
N PRO A 205 -18.34 2.73 -3.27
CA PRO A 205 -17.51 3.28 -4.33
C PRO A 205 -17.78 4.77 -4.53
N SER A 206 -16.75 5.56 -4.72
CA SER A 206 -16.88 7.02 -4.75
C SER A 206 -15.96 7.74 -5.74
N ILE A 207 -15.01 7.03 -6.35
CA ILE A 207 -14.04 7.63 -7.29
C ILE A 207 -14.74 8.18 -8.53
N LEU A 208 -15.66 7.43 -9.13
CA LEU A 208 -16.37 7.89 -10.33
C LEU A 208 -17.17 9.16 -10.08
N SER A 209 -17.89 9.23 -8.96
CA SER A 209 -18.64 10.43 -8.60
C SER A 209 -17.74 11.62 -8.31
N ALA A 210 -16.58 11.39 -7.68
CA ALA A 210 -15.62 12.46 -7.37
C ALA A 210 -14.95 13.05 -8.63
N LEU A 211 -14.80 12.24 -9.69
CA LEU A 211 -14.21 12.68 -10.96
C LEU A 211 -15.24 13.08 -12.03
N GLY A 212 -16.52 12.85 -11.78
CA GLY A 212 -17.60 13.09 -12.77
C GLY A 212 -17.58 12.07 -13.91
N LEU A 213 -17.08 10.84 -13.66
CA LEU A 213 -16.97 9.78 -14.68
C LEU A 213 -18.23 8.93 -14.75
N PRO A 214 -18.53 8.35 -15.94
CA PRO A 214 -19.68 7.42 -16.08
C PRO A 214 -19.44 6.12 -15.33
N GLY A 215 -20.53 5.42 -14.95
CA GLY A 215 -20.47 4.04 -14.46
C GLY A 215 -20.09 3.05 -15.55
N GLY A 216 -19.69 1.86 -15.15
CA GLY A 216 -19.33 0.77 -16.06
C GLY A 216 -18.85 -0.46 -15.29
N PRO A 217 -18.50 -1.54 -16.00
CA PRO A 217 -17.88 -2.70 -15.39
C PRO A 217 -16.55 -2.31 -14.73
N GLY A 218 -16.14 -3.09 -13.74
CA GLY A 218 -14.95 -2.76 -12.98
C GLY A 218 -14.20 -3.97 -12.42
N LEU A 219 -13.47 -3.73 -11.35
CA LEU A 219 -12.62 -4.76 -10.74
C LEU A 219 -13.41 -5.99 -10.31
N MET A 220 -14.57 -5.82 -9.70
CA MET A 220 -15.38 -6.96 -9.22
C MET A 220 -15.89 -7.81 -10.37
N ASP A 221 -16.31 -7.20 -11.47
CA ASP A 221 -16.79 -7.94 -12.66
C ASP A 221 -15.68 -8.84 -13.22
N ALA A 222 -14.47 -8.32 -13.34
CA ALA A 222 -13.31 -9.09 -13.78
C ALA A 222 -12.91 -10.20 -12.78
N LEU A 223 -13.20 -10.04 -11.49
CA LEU A 223 -12.97 -11.08 -10.48
C LEU A 223 -14.04 -12.17 -10.52
N MET A 224 -15.28 -11.82 -10.83
CA MET A 224 -16.41 -12.75 -10.88
C MET A 224 -16.49 -13.55 -12.19
N ASP A 225 -16.12 -12.95 -13.31
CA ASP A 225 -16.24 -13.57 -14.64
C ASP A 225 -14.88 -13.69 -15.32
N GLU A 226 -14.50 -14.92 -15.66
CA GLU A 226 -13.22 -15.21 -16.33
C GLU A 226 -13.16 -14.72 -17.78
N SER A 227 -14.30 -14.47 -18.41
CA SER A 227 -14.37 -13.93 -19.77
C SER A 227 -14.10 -12.43 -19.84
N VAL A 228 -14.13 -11.72 -18.72
CA VAL A 228 -13.89 -10.28 -18.62
C VAL A 228 -12.40 -10.00 -18.44
N ASP A 229 -11.78 -9.34 -19.41
CA ASP A 229 -10.42 -8.77 -19.23
C ASP A 229 -10.54 -7.47 -18.43
N VAL A 230 -9.89 -7.39 -17.30
CA VAL A 230 -9.88 -6.19 -16.45
C VAL A 230 -9.34 -4.95 -17.18
N ALA A 231 -8.52 -5.13 -18.21
CA ALA A 231 -8.02 -4.02 -19.01
C ALA A 231 -9.13 -3.33 -19.82
N ASP A 232 -10.19 -4.06 -20.20
CA ASP A 232 -11.34 -3.53 -20.93
C ASP A 232 -12.30 -2.77 -20.02
N CYS A 233 -12.21 -2.97 -18.70
CA CYS A 233 -13.00 -2.23 -17.70
C CYS A 233 -12.38 -0.87 -17.34
N VAL A 234 -11.16 -0.58 -17.80
CA VAL A 234 -10.45 0.66 -17.45
C VAL A 234 -10.95 1.82 -18.27
N LEU A 235 -11.34 2.89 -17.60
CA LEU A 235 -11.78 4.15 -18.20
C LEU A 235 -10.57 5.06 -18.45
N GLY A 236 -10.49 5.65 -19.65
CA GLY A 236 -9.57 6.73 -19.94
C GLY A 236 -10.10 8.06 -19.42
N THR A 237 -9.19 9.00 -19.16
CA THR A 237 -9.56 10.38 -18.82
C THR A 237 -8.89 11.38 -19.75
N ASP A 238 -9.39 12.61 -19.79
CA ASP A 238 -8.76 13.72 -20.50
C ASP A 238 -7.56 14.32 -19.74
N ILE A 239 -7.25 13.79 -18.54
CA ILE A 239 -6.01 14.06 -17.81
C ILE A 239 -4.96 13.06 -18.31
N PRO A 240 -3.89 13.53 -19.00
CA PRO A 240 -2.87 12.64 -19.53
C PRO A 240 -2.27 11.75 -18.43
N GLY A 241 -2.16 10.46 -18.68
CA GLY A 241 -1.57 9.51 -17.74
C GLY A 241 -2.48 9.06 -16.59
N LEU A 242 -3.71 9.57 -16.48
CA LEU A 242 -4.69 9.14 -15.48
C LEU A 242 -5.70 8.16 -16.09
N TRP A 243 -5.74 6.98 -15.54
CA TRP A 243 -6.72 5.93 -15.83
C TRP A 243 -7.51 5.58 -14.58
N VAL A 244 -8.74 5.13 -14.74
CA VAL A 244 -9.61 4.78 -13.61
C VAL A 244 -10.24 3.41 -13.85
N LEU A 245 -10.14 2.53 -12.85
CA LEU A 245 -10.86 1.26 -12.85
C LEU A 245 -11.98 1.35 -11.80
N PRO A 246 -13.25 1.28 -12.25
CA PRO A 246 -14.39 1.26 -11.34
C PRO A 246 -14.38 0.05 -10.40
N ALA A 247 -15.16 0.14 -9.32
CA ALA A 247 -15.39 -1.01 -8.44
C ALA A 247 -16.12 -2.16 -9.15
N GLY A 248 -17.01 -1.82 -10.09
CA GLY A 248 -17.88 -2.78 -10.77
C GLY A 248 -19.14 -3.08 -9.98
N ASP A 249 -19.76 -4.22 -10.29
CA ASP A 249 -20.96 -4.67 -9.63
C ASP A 249 -20.74 -4.99 -8.15
N THR A 250 -21.72 -4.63 -7.32
CA THR A 250 -21.65 -4.91 -5.88
C THR A 250 -22.04 -6.35 -5.58
N THR A 251 -21.27 -6.99 -4.70
CA THR A 251 -21.57 -8.33 -4.19
C THR A 251 -21.38 -8.39 -2.67
N SER A 252 -22.10 -9.28 -2.00
CA SER A 252 -21.88 -9.57 -0.57
C SER A 252 -20.68 -10.50 -0.33
N HIS A 253 -20.02 -10.97 -1.39
CA HIS A 253 -18.92 -11.95 -1.37
C HIS A 253 -17.60 -11.34 -1.89
N ASP A 254 -17.43 -10.04 -1.77
CA ASP A 254 -16.23 -9.31 -2.25
C ASP A 254 -14.93 -9.89 -1.70
N SER A 255 -14.90 -10.24 -0.43
CA SER A 255 -13.72 -10.82 0.22
C SER A 255 -13.37 -12.22 -0.27
N GLU A 256 -14.37 -13.04 -0.57
CA GLU A 256 -14.19 -14.38 -1.12
C GLU A 256 -13.59 -14.30 -2.54
N TYR A 257 -14.09 -13.39 -3.37
CA TYR A 257 -13.51 -13.16 -4.70
C TYR A 257 -12.07 -12.64 -4.59
N LEU A 258 -11.79 -11.67 -3.70
CA LEU A 258 -10.44 -11.15 -3.48
C LEU A 258 -9.46 -12.20 -2.91
N SER A 259 -9.95 -13.18 -2.18
CA SER A 259 -9.11 -14.29 -1.66
C SER A 259 -8.85 -15.40 -2.68
N SER A 260 -9.53 -15.36 -3.84
CA SER A 260 -9.39 -16.36 -4.89
C SER A 260 -8.03 -16.32 -5.61
N SER A 261 -7.65 -17.42 -6.25
CA SER A 261 -6.44 -17.49 -7.08
C SER A 261 -6.48 -16.53 -8.28
N ARG A 262 -7.69 -16.19 -8.77
CA ARG A 262 -7.91 -15.28 -9.90
C ARG A 262 -7.45 -13.86 -9.59
N THR A 263 -7.56 -13.41 -8.33
CA THR A 263 -7.15 -12.05 -7.93
C THR A 263 -5.73 -11.72 -8.36
N ARG A 264 -4.79 -12.65 -8.16
CA ARG A 264 -3.40 -12.45 -8.61
C ARG A 264 -3.32 -12.20 -10.11
N GLN A 265 -4.01 -13.00 -10.91
CA GLN A 265 -4.00 -12.90 -12.38
C GLN A 265 -4.59 -11.56 -12.84
N VAL A 266 -5.74 -11.17 -12.29
CA VAL A 266 -6.43 -9.91 -12.60
C VAL A 266 -5.54 -8.72 -12.22
N LEU A 267 -4.96 -8.71 -11.03
CA LEU A 267 -4.11 -7.61 -10.59
C LEU A 267 -2.78 -7.57 -11.36
N ASP A 268 -2.18 -8.72 -11.70
CA ASP A 268 -0.95 -8.76 -12.48
C ASP A 268 -1.17 -8.22 -13.90
N ARG A 269 -2.34 -8.46 -14.49
CA ARG A 269 -2.74 -7.89 -15.79
C ARG A 269 -2.67 -6.36 -15.80
N LEU A 270 -3.04 -5.68 -14.70
CA LEU A 270 -3.03 -4.20 -14.62
C LEU A 270 -1.64 -3.57 -14.73
N THR A 271 -0.59 -4.31 -14.40
CA THR A 271 0.80 -3.82 -14.41
C THR A 271 1.66 -4.47 -15.51
N GLN A 272 1.07 -5.39 -16.28
CA GLN A 272 1.78 -6.18 -17.27
C GLN A 272 2.42 -5.30 -18.37
N GLY A 273 3.72 -5.46 -18.59
CA GLY A 273 4.46 -4.80 -19.69
C GLY A 273 4.69 -3.29 -19.53
N THR A 274 4.26 -2.65 -18.43
CA THR A 274 4.38 -1.20 -18.24
C THR A 274 5.10 -0.86 -16.93
N ALA A 275 6.40 -0.61 -17.02
CA ALA A 275 7.23 -0.34 -15.85
C ALA A 275 6.96 1.04 -15.17
N ASN A 276 6.43 2.01 -15.91
CA ASN A 276 6.14 3.37 -15.44
C ASN A 276 4.72 3.55 -14.90
N ARG A 277 3.87 2.51 -14.97
CA ARG A 277 2.51 2.56 -14.44
C ARG A 277 2.50 2.28 -12.94
N MET A 278 1.90 3.16 -12.18
CA MET A 278 1.56 2.94 -10.77
C MET A 278 0.09 2.60 -10.64
N VAL A 279 -0.27 1.67 -9.76
CA VAL A 279 -1.66 1.29 -9.48
C VAL A 279 -1.97 1.65 -8.03
N ILE A 280 -2.98 2.48 -7.81
CA ILE A 280 -3.44 2.92 -6.49
C ILE A 280 -4.81 2.30 -6.24
N PHE A 281 -4.92 1.52 -5.16
CA PHE A 281 -6.19 0.96 -4.71
C PHE A 281 -6.75 1.82 -3.58
N ASP A 282 -7.90 2.45 -3.80
CA ASP A 282 -8.69 3.05 -2.71
C ASP A 282 -9.55 1.96 -2.10
N SER A 283 -9.29 1.59 -0.87
CA SER A 283 -9.94 0.45 -0.20
C SER A 283 -10.88 0.90 0.91
N PRO A 284 -11.77 0.03 1.40
CA PRO A 284 -12.54 0.33 2.60
C PRO A 284 -11.64 0.49 3.82
N PRO A 285 -12.15 1.08 4.92
CA PRO A 285 -11.41 1.18 6.17
C PRO A 285 -11.04 -0.19 6.72
N ALA A 286 -9.79 -0.37 7.15
CA ALA A 286 -9.23 -1.67 7.54
C ALA A 286 -9.97 -2.33 8.73
N LEU A 287 -10.51 -1.52 9.65
CA LEU A 287 -11.26 -2.04 10.81
C LEU A 287 -12.76 -2.24 10.52
N SER A 288 -13.22 -1.89 9.33
CA SER A 288 -14.65 -1.99 8.97
C SER A 288 -14.95 -3.14 8.02
N ALA A 289 -13.99 -3.55 7.21
CA ALA A 289 -14.20 -4.56 6.18
C ALA A 289 -12.90 -5.29 5.81
N SER A 290 -13.01 -6.55 5.43
CA SER A 290 -11.90 -7.44 5.08
C SER A 290 -11.20 -7.17 3.74
N PRO A 291 -11.81 -6.55 2.70
CA PRO A 291 -11.14 -6.32 1.41
C PRO A 291 -9.80 -5.61 1.51
N ALA A 292 -9.63 -4.66 2.44
CA ALA A 292 -8.34 -3.98 2.63
C ALA A 292 -7.22 -4.96 3.04
N ALA A 293 -7.51 -5.90 3.96
CA ALA A 293 -6.56 -6.91 4.39
C ALA A 293 -6.24 -7.93 3.29
N GLU A 294 -7.24 -8.30 2.47
CA GLU A 294 -7.03 -9.16 1.31
C GLU A 294 -6.13 -8.49 0.25
N LEU A 295 -6.41 -7.23 -0.10
CA LEU A 295 -5.62 -6.46 -1.06
C LEU A 295 -4.18 -6.21 -0.59
N ALA A 296 -3.96 -6.09 0.73
CA ALA A 296 -2.62 -5.92 1.31
C ALA A 296 -1.63 -7.03 0.93
N LYS A 297 -2.12 -8.23 0.56
CA LYS A 297 -1.32 -9.37 0.10
C LYS A 297 -0.72 -9.18 -1.30
N TYR A 298 -1.25 -8.25 -2.09
CA TYR A 298 -0.94 -8.07 -3.51
C TYR A 298 -0.23 -6.76 -3.83
N VAL A 299 0.06 -5.94 -2.82
CA VAL A 299 0.69 -4.63 -2.98
C VAL A 299 2.06 -4.59 -2.31
N GLY A 300 2.95 -3.76 -2.85
CA GLY A 300 4.29 -3.55 -2.27
C GLY A 300 4.33 -2.48 -1.21
N GLN A 301 3.32 -1.60 -1.19
CA GLN A 301 3.23 -0.49 -0.26
C GLN A 301 1.78 -0.29 0.19
N THR A 302 1.59 0.02 1.46
CA THR A 302 0.31 0.45 2.01
C THR A 302 0.47 1.81 2.65
N MET A 303 -0.37 2.77 2.27
CA MET A 303 -0.47 4.08 2.88
C MET A 303 -1.71 4.12 3.78
N VAL A 304 -1.48 4.14 5.09
CA VAL A 304 -2.55 4.23 6.09
C VAL A 304 -2.81 5.69 6.41
N ILE A 305 -4.01 6.16 6.09
CA ILE A 305 -4.44 7.53 6.38
C ILE A 305 -4.84 7.63 7.84
N VAL A 306 -4.19 8.54 8.53
CA VAL A 306 -4.42 8.83 9.96
C VAL A 306 -4.99 10.24 10.05
N ARG A 307 -6.21 10.39 10.55
CA ARG A 307 -6.80 11.71 10.73
C ARG A 307 -6.32 12.32 12.03
N ALA A 308 -5.66 13.49 11.95
CA ALA A 308 -5.21 14.24 13.11
C ALA A 308 -6.36 14.47 14.10
N ASP A 309 -6.06 14.37 15.39
CA ASP A 309 -6.98 14.58 16.51
C ASP A 309 -8.23 13.67 16.56
N LYS A 310 -8.30 12.65 15.67
CA LYS A 310 -9.41 11.69 15.61
C LYS A 310 -8.98 10.24 15.71
N THR A 311 -7.97 9.84 14.95
CA THR A 311 -7.51 8.44 14.92
C THR A 311 -6.78 8.12 16.21
N GLY A 312 -7.36 7.23 17.01
CA GLY A 312 -6.73 6.75 18.25
C GLY A 312 -5.59 5.77 17.97
N ARG A 313 -4.58 5.76 18.84
CA ARG A 313 -3.40 4.90 18.70
C ARG A 313 -3.78 3.41 18.63
N GLY A 314 -4.69 2.94 19.47
CA GLY A 314 -5.13 1.53 19.45
C GLY A 314 -5.73 1.13 18.11
N ALA A 315 -6.62 1.96 17.54
CA ALA A 315 -7.20 1.71 16.23
C ALA A 315 -6.13 1.70 15.11
N LEU A 316 -5.11 2.55 15.23
CA LEU A 316 -3.99 2.56 14.29
C LEU A 316 -3.16 1.28 14.40
N ASP A 317 -2.82 0.84 15.61
CA ASP A 317 -2.04 -0.38 15.86
C ASP A 317 -2.81 -1.62 15.32
N ASP A 318 -4.13 -1.68 15.55
CA ASP A 318 -5.00 -2.74 15.04
C ASP A 318 -5.06 -2.75 13.50
N ALA A 319 -5.22 -1.57 12.87
CA ALA A 319 -5.23 -1.45 11.41
C ALA A 319 -3.90 -1.87 10.79
N ILE A 320 -2.76 -1.44 11.35
CA ILE A 320 -1.42 -1.87 10.89
C ILE A 320 -1.28 -3.39 11.00
N SER A 321 -1.77 -3.99 12.08
CA SER A 321 -1.74 -5.44 12.28
C SER A 321 -2.52 -6.18 11.20
N LEU A 322 -3.73 -5.70 10.85
CA LEU A 322 -4.56 -6.28 9.78
C LEU A 322 -3.92 -6.15 8.39
N LEU A 323 -3.21 -5.05 8.15
CA LEU A 323 -2.54 -4.77 6.88
C LEU A 323 -1.11 -5.34 6.80
N GLY A 324 -0.69 -6.09 7.81
CA GLY A 324 0.67 -6.63 7.95
C GLY A 324 1.11 -7.65 6.88
N ALA A 325 0.21 -8.06 5.98
CA ALA A 325 0.59 -8.84 4.80
C ALA A 325 1.39 -8.01 3.78
N CYS A 326 1.26 -6.67 3.79
CA CYS A 326 2.08 -5.77 2.99
C CYS A 326 3.43 -5.53 3.68
N PRO A 327 4.57 -5.65 2.98
CA PRO A 327 5.91 -5.48 3.57
C PRO A 327 6.22 -4.04 3.99
N ASN A 328 5.57 -3.04 3.39
CA ASN A 328 5.86 -1.64 3.62
C ASN A 328 4.59 -0.87 3.95
N VAL A 329 4.33 -0.66 5.23
CA VAL A 329 3.22 0.15 5.73
C VAL A 329 3.74 1.53 6.11
N GLN A 330 3.18 2.57 5.51
CA GLN A 330 3.51 3.98 5.74
C GLN A 330 2.29 4.71 6.28
N LEU A 331 2.51 5.75 7.08
CA LEU A 331 1.44 6.55 7.65
C LEU A 331 1.40 7.92 6.97
N LEU A 332 0.21 8.38 6.61
CA LEU A 332 -0.05 9.73 6.14
C LEU A 332 -0.98 10.43 7.13
N LEU A 333 -0.48 11.48 7.76
CA LEU A 333 -1.30 12.32 8.65
C LEU A 333 -2.13 13.28 7.81
N ASN A 334 -3.45 13.12 7.87
CA ASN A 334 -4.43 13.93 7.16
C ASN A 334 -5.16 14.92 8.09
N ALA A 335 -5.63 16.04 7.53
CA ALA A 335 -6.36 17.08 8.23
C ALA A 335 -5.61 17.65 9.47
N ALA A 336 -4.29 17.71 9.42
CA ALA A 336 -3.47 18.32 10.45
C ALA A 336 -3.63 19.86 10.39
N GLN A 337 -4.14 20.44 11.50
CA GLN A 337 -4.29 21.89 11.63
C GLN A 337 -3.03 22.57 12.19
N PHE A 338 -2.14 21.80 12.79
CA PHE A 338 -0.96 22.28 13.45
C PHE A 338 0.29 21.51 13.01
N SER A 339 1.30 22.24 12.56
CA SER A 339 2.63 21.67 12.32
C SER A 339 3.53 21.99 13.53
N PRO A 340 4.03 20.98 14.26
CA PRO A 340 4.92 21.21 15.39
C PRO A 340 6.20 21.99 15.05
N SER A 341 6.63 21.91 13.77
CA SER A 341 7.81 22.62 13.27
C SER A 341 7.53 24.05 12.81
N GLY A 342 6.25 24.49 12.82
CA GLY A 342 5.84 25.78 12.26
C GLY A 342 6.09 25.95 10.76
N ARG A 343 6.56 24.91 10.09
CA ARG A 343 6.84 24.93 8.65
C ARG A 343 5.53 24.71 7.90
N ARG A 344 5.09 25.74 7.19
CA ARG A 344 4.08 25.59 6.13
C ARG A 344 4.82 25.35 4.82
N PHE A 345 4.51 24.25 4.15
CA PHE A 345 5.00 24.00 2.80
C PHE A 345 4.34 25.05 1.87
N GLY A 346 5.08 25.60 0.94
CA GLY A 346 4.56 26.62 0.02
C GLY A 346 4.91 28.08 0.35
N SER A 347 5.34 28.40 1.56
CA SER A 347 5.73 29.79 1.93
C SER A 347 6.90 30.35 1.10
N TYR A 348 7.68 29.48 0.47
CA TYR A 348 8.83 29.89 -0.37
C TYR A 348 8.39 30.52 -1.70
N TYR A 349 7.24 30.15 -2.24
CA TYR A 349 6.74 30.63 -3.53
C TYR A 349 5.80 31.83 -3.42
N GLY A 350 5.61 32.42 -2.24
CA GLY A 350 4.90 33.66 -2.04
C GLY A 350 3.40 33.62 -2.33
N TYR A 351 2.79 32.44 -2.33
CA TYR A 351 1.35 32.30 -2.51
C TYR A 351 0.64 32.79 -1.25
N ARG A 352 0.14 34.04 -1.34
CA ARG A 352 -0.91 34.54 -0.46
C ARG A 352 -2.23 34.16 -1.11
N GLY A 353 -2.94 33.18 -0.52
CA GLY A 353 -4.35 32.93 -0.79
C GLY A 353 -5.22 34.04 -0.20
#